data_f845716c544408f9d3a330d273c74830
#
_entry.id   f845716c544408f9d3a330d273c74830
#
_cell.length_a   1.000
_cell.length_b   1.000
_cell.length_c   1.000
_cell.angle_alpha   90.00
_cell.angle_beta   90.00
_cell.angle_gamma   90.00
#
_symmetry.space_group_name_H-M   'P 1'
#
loop_
_entity.id
_entity.type
_entity.pdbx_description
1 polymer ?
#
loop_
_entity_poly.entity_id
_entity_poly.type
_entity_poly.pdbx_seq_one_letter_code
_entity_poly.pdbx_strand_id
1 'polypeptide(L)'
;MRRLFSLLVTVTALSLGALASAQNDLNSLIAGPKQEKEAVWYTTTSAGDNQAIVAGFTKKYPFLKVQVLRSTGEKLRQRVITETTAGQYFSDVLSVSSMEMGLMKSRGLLQAYDPPEAEAYPAGARDKEKYFTAIYARNFVMGYNTAMVAEKDRPKDWTDLLDPKWKGKFALDEEEFEWYGTLIDYWGREKAGKFFKALAAQQPQLRRGHSLLAQLLAAGEFPVAIVFPFEIEQLKRRGAPVEWSTVSDPIVTSINVMALAAKAPHSAAGKLLINYVLSEEGQTIIKNVSRVPLRPSVKPLVPRLDQSTLKIRYVPADMFRKVAEYEKEFRDLFWKK
;
A
#
# COMPACT_ATOMS: atom_id res chain seq x y z
N MET A 1 -9.99 -57.36 -16.31
CA MET A 1 -8.74 -56.57 -16.30
C MET A 1 -8.65 -55.51 -17.42
N ARG A 2 -9.72 -55.16 -18.17
CA ARG A 2 -9.65 -54.16 -19.27
C ARG A 2 -10.24 -52.77 -18.97
N ARG A 3 -10.82 -52.54 -17.78
CA ARG A 3 -11.45 -51.24 -17.43
C ARG A 3 -10.59 -50.31 -16.52
N LEU A 4 -9.46 -50.77 -15.99
CA LEU A 4 -8.58 -49.94 -15.13
C LEU A 4 -7.50 -49.19 -15.92
N PHE A 5 -7.21 -49.56 -17.15
CA PHE A 5 -6.18 -48.89 -17.98
C PHE A 5 -6.65 -47.61 -18.68
N SER A 6 -7.96 -47.43 -18.88
CA SER A 6 -8.50 -46.23 -19.55
C SER A 6 -8.60 -44.99 -18.65
N LEU A 7 -8.68 -45.16 -17.31
CA LEU A 7 -8.77 -44.00 -16.39
C LEU A 7 -7.41 -43.33 -16.15
N LEU A 8 -6.31 -44.05 -16.26
CA LEU A 8 -4.97 -43.48 -16.01
C LEU A 8 -4.45 -42.63 -17.18
N VAL A 9 -4.87 -42.92 -18.41
CA VAL A 9 -4.45 -42.16 -19.61
C VAL A 9 -5.18 -40.82 -19.73
N THR A 10 -6.44 -40.74 -19.25
CA THR A 10 -7.23 -39.50 -19.31
C THR A 10 -6.77 -38.43 -18.30
N VAL A 11 -6.29 -38.82 -17.12
CA VAL A 11 -5.81 -37.88 -16.10
C VAL A 11 -4.44 -37.27 -16.48
N THR A 12 -3.57 -38.06 -17.14
CA THR A 12 -2.27 -37.56 -17.61
C THR A 12 -2.37 -36.61 -18.81
N ALA A 13 -3.38 -36.78 -19.69
CA ALA A 13 -3.58 -35.90 -20.84
C ALA A 13 -4.15 -34.52 -20.44
N LEU A 14 -5.00 -34.46 -19.42
CA LEU A 14 -5.55 -33.20 -18.87
C LEU A 14 -4.48 -32.36 -18.16
N SER A 15 -3.54 -33.01 -17.44
CA SER A 15 -2.45 -32.30 -16.76
C SER A 15 -1.38 -31.77 -17.71
N LEU A 16 -1.09 -32.46 -18.81
CA LEU A 16 -0.17 -31.96 -19.83
C LEU A 16 -0.75 -30.78 -20.64
N GLY A 17 -2.04 -30.78 -20.91
CA GLY A 17 -2.72 -29.69 -21.60
C GLY A 17 -2.75 -28.39 -20.79
N ALA A 18 -2.99 -28.46 -19.48
CA ALA A 18 -2.97 -27.34 -18.58
C ALA A 18 -1.56 -26.76 -18.40
N LEU A 19 -0.53 -27.60 -18.33
CA LEU A 19 0.87 -27.16 -18.25
C LEU A 19 1.35 -26.49 -19.56
N ALA A 20 0.92 -26.99 -20.71
CA ALA A 20 1.24 -26.40 -22.01
C ALA A 20 0.55 -25.04 -22.22
N SER A 21 -0.70 -24.88 -21.76
CA SER A 21 -1.42 -23.62 -21.81
C SER A 21 -0.75 -22.57 -20.90
N ALA A 22 -0.44 -22.92 -19.67
CA ALA A 22 0.25 -22.03 -18.73
C ALA A 22 1.65 -21.60 -19.23
N GLN A 23 2.38 -22.50 -19.91
CA GLN A 23 3.67 -22.18 -20.49
C GLN A 23 3.56 -21.23 -21.69
N ASN A 24 2.51 -21.39 -22.54
CA ASN A 24 2.26 -20.49 -23.67
C ASN A 24 1.84 -19.09 -23.18
N ASP A 25 1.03 -18.99 -22.14
CA ASP A 25 0.63 -17.73 -21.52
C ASP A 25 1.84 -17.01 -20.91
N LEU A 26 2.74 -17.75 -20.26
CA LEU A 26 3.98 -17.19 -19.71
C LEU A 26 4.93 -16.72 -20.82
N ASN A 27 5.07 -17.47 -21.91
CA ASN A 27 5.90 -17.09 -23.05
C ASN A 27 5.38 -15.84 -23.75
N SER A 28 4.07 -15.68 -23.87
CA SER A 28 3.43 -14.48 -24.42
C SER A 28 3.66 -13.24 -23.55
N LEU A 29 3.64 -13.42 -22.21
CA LEU A 29 3.97 -12.36 -21.26
C LEU A 29 5.45 -11.92 -21.30
N ILE A 30 6.36 -12.75 -21.78
CA ILE A 30 7.82 -12.49 -21.78
C ILE A 30 8.32 -11.92 -23.12
N ALA A 31 7.66 -12.21 -24.23
CA ALA A 31 8.16 -11.84 -25.57
C ALA A 31 8.26 -10.31 -25.75
N GLY A 32 7.22 -9.56 -25.43
CA GLY A 32 7.21 -8.11 -25.50
C GLY A 32 8.24 -7.43 -24.58
N PRO A 33 8.30 -7.79 -23.28
CA PRO A 33 9.27 -7.25 -22.35
C PRO A 33 10.73 -7.41 -22.76
N LYS A 34 11.09 -8.51 -23.43
CA LYS A 34 12.45 -8.70 -23.97
C LYS A 34 12.86 -7.67 -25.02
N GLN A 35 11.89 -7.12 -25.74
CA GLN A 35 12.13 -6.06 -26.74
C GLN A 35 12.22 -4.69 -26.07
N GLU A 36 11.39 -4.42 -25.06
CA GLU A 36 11.32 -3.14 -24.34
C GLU A 36 12.51 -2.91 -23.40
N LYS A 37 13.07 -3.96 -22.80
CA LYS A 37 14.29 -3.99 -21.95
C LYS A 37 14.20 -3.21 -20.63
N GLU A 38 13.22 -2.36 -20.44
CA GLU A 38 13.05 -1.57 -19.20
C GLU A 38 11.58 -1.37 -18.83
N ALA A 39 11.34 -1.03 -17.57
CA ALA A 39 10.08 -0.54 -17.05
C ALA A 39 10.33 0.64 -16.09
N VAL A 40 9.47 1.64 -16.12
CA VAL A 40 9.51 2.80 -15.23
C VAL A 40 8.37 2.72 -14.22
N TRP A 41 8.73 2.59 -12.96
CA TRP A 41 7.80 2.42 -11.86
C TRP A 41 7.74 3.67 -10.97
N TYR A 42 6.60 4.39 -10.99
CA TYR A 42 6.31 5.48 -10.08
C TYR A 42 5.58 4.96 -8.85
N THR A 43 6.09 5.24 -7.65
CA THR A 43 5.63 4.55 -6.44
C THR A 43 5.73 5.40 -5.17
N THR A 44 4.82 5.13 -4.23
CA THR A 44 4.91 5.64 -2.85
C THR A 44 5.58 4.64 -1.89
N THR A 45 5.90 3.44 -2.36
CA THR A 45 6.57 2.40 -1.56
C THR A 45 7.96 2.88 -1.10
N SER A 46 8.41 2.48 0.09
CA SER A 46 9.70 2.91 0.65
C SER A 46 10.88 2.46 -0.23
N ALA A 47 11.98 3.19 -0.19
CA ALA A 47 13.14 2.91 -1.04
C ALA A 47 13.70 1.49 -0.83
N GLY A 48 13.84 1.05 0.43
CA GLY A 48 14.35 -0.28 0.75
C GLY A 48 13.42 -1.41 0.27
N ASP A 49 12.11 -1.21 0.39
CA ASP A 49 11.13 -2.20 -0.07
C ASP A 49 11.10 -2.28 -1.60
N ASN A 50 11.19 -1.13 -2.29
CA ASN A 50 11.33 -1.09 -3.75
C ASN A 50 12.58 -1.84 -4.21
N GLN A 51 13.70 -1.61 -3.53
CA GLN A 51 14.96 -2.30 -3.84
C GLN A 51 14.82 -3.83 -3.72
N ALA A 52 14.15 -4.31 -2.66
CA ALA A 52 13.92 -5.74 -2.47
C ALA A 52 13.03 -6.34 -3.58
N ILE A 53 11.94 -5.64 -3.95
CA ILE A 53 11.02 -6.06 -5.00
C ILE A 53 11.74 -6.09 -6.36
N VAL A 54 12.47 -5.02 -6.70
CA VAL A 54 13.23 -4.92 -7.96
C VAL A 54 14.32 -5.99 -8.03
N ALA A 55 15.04 -6.23 -6.92
CA ALA A 55 16.08 -7.28 -6.89
C ALA A 55 15.50 -8.67 -7.17
N GLY A 56 14.35 -9.02 -6.58
CA GLY A 56 13.66 -10.27 -6.87
C GLY A 56 13.18 -10.34 -8.32
N PHE A 57 12.57 -9.26 -8.82
CA PHE A 57 12.11 -9.17 -10.20
C PHE A 57 13.26 -9.34 -11.21
N THR A 58 14.37 -8.61 -11.06
CA THR A 58 15.50 -8.66 -11.99
C THR A 58 16.29 -9.96 -11.88
N LYS A 59 16.29 -10.62 -10.71
CA LYS A 59 16.82 -11.98 -10.59
C LYS A 59 16.06 -12.97 -11.48
N LYS A 60 14.73 -12.85 -11.55
CA LYS A 60 13.87 -13.71 -12.38
C LYS A 60 13.87 -13.32 -13.85
N TYR A 61 13.95 -12.00 -14.12
CA TYR A 61 13.91 -11.44 -15.47
C TYR A 61 15.14 -10.54 -15.73
N PRO A 62 16.34 -11.12 -15.85
CA PRO A 62 17.61 -10.37 -15.91
C PRO A 62 17.77 -9.51 -17.17
N PHE A 63 16.90 -9.69 -18.16
CA PHE A 63 16.85 -8.91 -19.39
C PHE A 63 16.09 -7.58 -19.24
N LEU A 64 15.46 -7.34 -18.06
CA LEU A 64 14.70 -6.11 -17.76
C LEU A 64 15.39 -5.26 -16.70
N LYS A 65 15.49 -3.97 -16.96
CA LYS A 65 15.86 -2.95 -15.98
C LYS A 65 14.58 -2.29 -15.44
N VAL A 66 14.49 -2.09 -14.13
CA VAL A 66 13.40 -1.31 -13.52
C VAL A 66 13.95 0.01 -13.00
N GLN A 67 13.45 1.11 -13.53
CA GLN A 67 13.70 2.45 -13.02
C GLN A 67 12.60 2.83 -12.03
N VAL A 68 12.98 3.24 -10.83
CA VAL A 68 12.01 3.58 -9.77
C VAL A 68 12.06 5.07 -9.46
N LEU A 69 10.91 5.73 -9.58
CA LEU A 69 10.70 7.08 -9.08
C LEU A 69 9.80 7.03 -7.86
N ARG A 70 10.34 7.40 -6.71
CA ARG A 70 9.60 7.46 -5.44
C ARG A 70 9.21 8.89 -5.10
N SER A 71 7.95 9.08 -4.67
CA SER A 71 7.47 10.36 -4.12
C SER A 71 6.33 10.11 -3.12
N THR A 72 5.76 11.17 -2.51
CA THR A 72 4.49 11.08 -1.76
C THR A 72 3.30 10.96 -2.72
N GLY A 73 2.13 10.55 -2.21
CA GLY A 73 0.95 10.30 -3.03
C GLY A 73 0.52 11.53 -3.83
N GLU A 74 0.34 12.66 -3.16
CA GLU A 74 -0.07 13.91 -3.78
C GLU A 74 0.93 14.38 -4.85
N LYS A 75 2.24 14.41 -4.51
CA LYS A 75 3.28 14.85 -5.45
C LYS A 75 3.36 13.94 -6.67
N LEU A 76 3.20 12.63 -6.49
CA LEU A 76 3.25 11.66 -7.58
C LEU A 76 2.04 11.84 -8.49
N ARG A 77 0.84 12.02 -7.93
CA ARG A 77 -0.37 12.35 -8.68
C ARG A 77 -0.18 13.61 -9.51
N GLN A 78 0.29 14.71 -8.90
CA GLN A 78 0.51 15.97 -9.60
C GLN A 78 1.53 15.83 -10.72
N ARG A 79 2.59 15.07 -10.50
CA ARG A 79 3.60 14.79 -11.52
C ARG A 79 2.99 14.09 -12.74
N VAL A 80 2.25 12.99 -12.53
CA VAL A 80 1.60 12.24 -13.62
C VAL A 80 0.63 13.13 -14.39
N ILE A 81 -0.15 13.97 -13.67
CA ILE A 81 -1.06 14.92 -14.32
C ILE A 81 -0.28 15.93 -15.19
N THR A 82 0.79 16.51 -14.66
CA THR A 82 1.59 17.50 -15.39
C THR A 82 2.24 16.88 -16.64
N GLU A 83 2.84 15.71 -16.49
CA GLU A 83 3.48 14.99 -17.60
C GLU A 83 2.46 14.66 -18.70
N THR A 84 1.30 14.09 -18.34
CA THR A 84 0.26 13.71 -19.31
C THR A 84 -0.39 14.92 -19.97
N THR A 85 -0.59 16.03 -19.24
CA THR A 85 -1.12 17.28 -19.79
C THR A 85 -0.15 17.88 -20.84
N ALA A 86 1.15 17.71 -20.61
CA ALA A 86 2.18 18.11 -21.57
C ALA A 86 2.35 17.11 -22.74
N GLY A 87 1.53 16.06 -22.81
CA GLY A 87 1.66 15.00 -23.82
C GLY A 87 2.85 14.07 -23.61
N GLN A 88 3.45 14.11 -22.41
CA GLN A 88 4.59 13.27 -22.04
C GLN A 88 4.13 12.06 -21.22
N TYR A 89 4.68 10.89 -21.52
CA TYR A 89 4.33 9.62 -20.86
C TYR A 89 5.63 8.94 -20.46
N PHE A 90 5.98 9.01 -19.18
CA PHE A 90 7.25 8.47 -18.66
C PHE A 90 7.06 7.22 -17.80
N SER A 91 5.92 7.08 -17.15
CA SER A 91 5.67 5.94 -16.27
C SER A 91 5.00 4.79 -17.00
N ASP A 92 5.44 3.56 -16.71
CA ASP A 92 4.76 2.34 -17.16
C ASP A 92 3.83 1.82 -16.06
N VAL A 93 4.30 1.85 -14.82
CA VAL A 93 3.59 1.32 -13.67
C VAL A 93 3.45 2.38 -12.59
N LEU A 94 2.25 2.48 -12.03
CA LEU A 94 1.93 3.34 -10.89
C LEU A 94 1.59 2.49 -9.68
N SER A 95 2.14 2.81 -8.50
CA SER A 95 1.69 2.22 -7.25
C SER A 95 1.58 3.26 -6.14
N VAL A 96 0.34 3.48 -5.71
CA VAL A 96 -0.09 4.48 -4.73
C VAL A 96 -1.23 3.92 -3.89
N SER A 97 -1.78 4.70 -2.97
CA SER A 97 -3.01 4.32 -2.28
C SER A 97 -4.20 4.17 -3.23
N SER A 98 -5.19 3.38 -2.83
CA SER A 98 -6.42 3.20 -3.62
C SER A 98 -7.17 4.53 -3.84
N MET A 99 -7.12 5.46 -2.89
CA MET A 99 -7.70 6.79 -3.02
C MET A 99 -7.02 7.58 -4.14
N GLU A 100 -5.69 7.69 -4.12
CA GLU A 100 -4.92 8.37 -5.16
C GLU A 100 -5.10 7.71 -6.54
N MET A 101 -5.14 6.37 -6.55
CA MET A 101 -5.35 5.62 -7.79
C MET A 101 -6.76 5.85 -8.36
N GLY A 102 -7.78 5.95 -7.50
CA GLY A 102 -9.15 6.31 -7.90
C GLY A 102 -9.22 7.68 -8.58
N LEU A 103 -8.48 8.68 -8.07
CA LEU A 103 -8.35 10.00 -8.71
C LEU A 103 -7.64 9.91 -10.05
N MET A 104 -6.58 9.13 -10.17
CA MET A 104 -5.88 8.94 -11.45
C MET A 104 -6.78 8.23 -12.47
N LYS A 105 -7.52 7.20 -12.03
CA LYS A 105 -8.52 6.51 -12.86
C LYS A 105 -9.59 7.47 -13.39
N SER A 106 -10.17 8.30 -12.53
CA SER A 106 -11.23 9.25 -12.92
C SER A 106 -10.78 10.30 -13.93
N ARG A 107 -9.47 10.50 -14.08
CA ARG A 107 -8.84 11.41 -15.06
C ARG A 107 -8.31 10.72 -16.31
N GLY A 108 -8.57 9.41 -16.47
CA GLY A 108 -8.10 8.64 -17.63
C GLY A 108 -6.59 8.42 -17.67
N LEU A 109 -5.92 8.47 -16.52
CA LEU A 109 -4.46 8.32 -16.41
C LEU A 109 -4.00 6.86 -16.31
N LEU A 110 -4.94 5.91 -16.37
CA LEU A 110 -4.68 4.48 -16.25
C LEU A 110 -5.14 3.75 -17.51
N GLN A 111 -4.51 2.61 -17.77
CA GLN A 111 -4.95 1.62 -18.74
C GLN A 111 -5.51 0.40 -18.00
N ALA A 112 -6.66 -0.12 -18.46
CA ALA A 112 -7.21 -1.36 -17.93
C ALA A 112 -6.27 -2.53 -18.26
N TYR A 113 -5.97 -3.33 -17.24
CA TYR A 113 -5.19 -4.56 -17.35
C TYR A 113 -5.61 -5.54 -16.28
N ASP A 114 -5.90 -6.77 -16.67
CA ASP A 114 -6.25 -7.88 -15.79
C ASP A 114 -5.04 -8.83 -15.68
N PRO A 115 -4.18 -8.69 -14.66
CA PRO A 115 -3.03 -9.57 -14.54
C PRO A 115 -3.49 -10.99 -14.21
N PRO A 116 -2.92 -12.05 -14.81
CA PRO A 116 -3.25 -13.44 -14.47
C PRO A 116 -3.19 -13.75 -12.97
N GLU A 117 -2.19 -13.19 -12.26
CA GLU A 117 -2.04 -13.38 -10.82
C GLU A 117 -3.14 -12.69 -9.98
N ALA A 118 -3.90 -11.76 -10.56
CA ALA A 118 -5.01 -11.09 -9.85
C ALA A 118 -6.16 -12.04 -9.51
N GLU A 119 -6.31 -13.17 -10.22
CA GLU A 119 -7.35 -14.16 -9.94
C GLU A 119 -7.24 -14.75 -8.52
N ALA A 120 -6.02 -14.82 -7.98
CA ALA A 120 -5.78 -15.29 -6.61
C ALA A 120 -6.20 -14.30 -5.52
N TYR A 121 -6.61 -13.08 -5.89
CA TYR A 121 -6.98 -12.04 -4.93
C TYR A 121 -8.49 -11.96 -4.73
N PRO A 122 -8.97 -11.64 -3.51
CA PRO A 122 -10.40 -11.45 -3.27
C PRO A 122 -10.94 -10.28 -4.10
N ALA A 123 -12.22 -10.34 -4.44
CA ALA A 123 -12.87 -9.31 -5.27
C ALA A 123 -12.71 -7.89 -4.72
N GLY A 124 -12.69 -7.71 -3.39
CA GLY A 124 -12.48 -6.40 -2.75
C GLY A 124 -11.07 -5.83 -2.87
N ALA A 125 -10.10 -6.65 -3.30
CA ALA A 125 -8.72 -6.22 -3.56
C ALA A 125 -8.46 -5.86 -5.03
N ARG A 126 -9.49 -5.92 -5.88
CA ARG A 126 -9.41 -5.66 -7.32
C ARG A 126 -10.41 -4.58 -7.74
N ASP A 127 -9.99 -3.70 -8.62
CA ASP A 127 -10.94 -2.78 -9.27
C ASP A 127 -11.88 -3.56 -10.19
N LYS A 128 -13.18 -3.27 -10.11
CA LYS A 128 -14.22 -3.96 -10.90
C LYS A 128 -14.03 -3.80 -12.41
N GLU A 129 -13.45 -2.69 -12.84
CA GLU A 129 -13.16 -2.36 -14.23
C GLU A 129 -11.71 -2.71 -14.62
N LYS A 130 -10.97 -3.45 -13.76
CA LYS A 130 -9.63 -4.00 -14.02
C LYS A 130 -8.53 -2.96 -14.21
N TYR A 131 -8.65 -1.79 -13.61
CA TYR A 131 -7.61 -0.76 -13.70
C TYR A 131 -6.47 -0.97 -12.70
N PHE A 132 -6.74 -1.59 -11.54
CA PHE A 132 -5.72 -1.82 -10.52
C PHE A 132 -6.02 -3.02 -9.63
N THR A 133 -4.96 -3.55 -9.02
CA THR A 133 -5.03 -4.61 -8.02
C THR A 133 -4.22 -4.22 -6.78
N ALA A 134 -4.73 -4.55 -5.60
CA ALA A 134 -4.07 -4.27 -4.33
C ALA A 134 -2.84 -5.16 -4.13
N ILE A 135 -1.76 -4.56 -3.61
CA ILE A 135 -0.48 -5.26 -3.38
C ILE A 135 -0.18 -5.47 -1.90
N TYR A 136 -0.55 -4.55 -1.02
CA TYR A 136 -0.42 -4.70 0.43
C TYR A 136 -1.34 -3.75 1.18
N ALA A 137 -1.65 -4.10 2.44
CA ALA A 137 -2.40 -3.24 3.36
C ALA A 137 -1.47 -2.33 4.17
N ARG A 138 -1.99 -1.15 4.54
CA ARG A 138 -1.37 -0.16 5.42
C ARG A 138 -2.35 0.18 6.53
N ASN A 139 -2.07 -0.28 7.73
CA ASN A 139 -2.88 0.00 8.91
C ASN A 139 -2.37 1.27 9.57
N PHE A 140 -3.23 2.24 9.85
CA PHE A 140 -2.87 3.39 10.67
C PHE A 140 -2.94 2.97 12.13
N VAL A 141 -1.86 3.16 12.87
CA VAL A 141 -1.76 2.80 14.29
C VAL A 141 -1.01 3.89 15.08
N MET A 142 -1.15 3.86 16.38
CA MET A 142 -0.33 4.69 17.26
C MET A 142 0.96 3.94 17.59
N GLY A 143 2.07 4.40 17.00
CA GLY A 143 3.41 3.99 17.40
C GLY A 143 3.89 4.79 18.61
N TYR A 144 4.69 4.21 19.46
CA TYR A 144 5.29 4.89 20.61
C TYR A 144 6.74 4.46 20.84
N ASN A 145 7.53 5.38 21.39
CA ASN A 145 8.91 5.11 21.79
C ASN A 145 8.92 4.51 23.19
N THR A 146 9.40 3.27 23.35
CA THR A 146 9.36 2.50 24.60
C THR A 146 10.33 3.03 25.66
N ALA A 147 11.32 3.86 25.30
CA ALA A 147 12.19 4.55 26.26
C ALA A 147 11.52 5.80 26.84
N MET A 148 10.48 6.34 26.18
CA MET A 148 9.77 7.56 26.60
C MET A 148 8.38 7.27 27.17
N VAL A 149 7.73 6.19 26.76
CA VAL A 149 6.37 5.82 27.13
C VAL A 149 6.38 4.42 27.72
N ALA A 150 6.05 4.29 29.00
CA ALA A 150 5.87 2.99 29.61
C ALA A 150 4.65 2.27 29.02
N GLU A 151 4.67 0.95 28.95
CA GLU A 151 3.60 0.16 28.34
C GLU A 151 2.21 0.45 28.94
N LYS A 152 2.15 0.66 30.26
CA LYS A 152 0.91 1.02 30.97
C LYS A 152 0.31 2.37 30.54
N ASP A 153 1.15 3.30 30.10
CA ASP A 153 0.80 4.69 29.77
C ASP A 153 0.60 4.90 28.25
N ARG A 154 0.86 3.87 27.44
CA ARG A 154 0.69 3.92 25.98
C ARG A 154 -0.75 4.25 25.58
N PRO A 155 -0.98 5.01 24.52
CA PRO A 155 -2.32 5.23 24.01
C PRO A 155 -2.87 3.92 23.43
N LYS A 156 -4.15 3.65 23.70
CA LYS A 156 -4.88 2.42 23.30
C LYS A 156 -6.00 2.69 22.32
N ASP A 157 -6.47 3.93 22.25
CA ASP A 157 -7.50 4.40 21.33
C ASP A 157 -7.11 5.78 20.78
N TRP A 158 -7.72 6.18 19.67
CA TRP A 158 -7.52 7.51 19.08
C TRP A 158 -7.85 8.63 20.07
N THR A 159 -8.88 8.45 20.88
CA THR A 159 -9.30 9.42 21.90
C THR A 159 -8.29 9.61 23.03
N ASP A 160 -7.40 8.66 23.28
CA ASP A 160 -6.35 8.81 24.29
C ASP A 160 -5.35 9.92 23.93
N LEU A 161 -5.21 10.24 22.62
CA LEU A 161 -4.40 11.37 22.16
C LEU A 161 -4.96 12.75 22.59
N LEU A 162 -6.19 12.80 23.11
CA LEU A 162 -6.79 14.00 23.66
C LEU A 162 -6.37 14.28 25.11
N ASP A 163 -5.71 13.32 25.79
CA ASP A 163 -5.18 13.54 27.13
C ASP A 163 -4.16 14.68 27.10
N PRO A 164 -4.26 15.71 27.99
CA PRO A 164 -3.35 16.85 28.05
C PRO A 164 -1.87 16.46 28.15
N LYS A 165 -1.55 15.27 28.67
CA LYS A 165 -0.15 14.79 28.72
C LYS A 165 0.51 14.68 27.35
N TRP A 166 -0.28 14.53 26.27
CA TRP A 166 0.19 14.40 24.89
C TRP A 166 0.29 15.74 24.15
N LYS A 167 -0.13 16.85 24.74
CA LYS A 167 -0.12 18.16 24.08
C LYS A 167 1.28 18.53 23.58
N GLY A 168 1.42 18.72 22.25
CA GLY A 168 2.67 18.98 21.57
C GLY A 168 3.65 17.79 21.50
N LYS A 169 3.25 16.60 21.98
CA LYS A 169 4.13 15.44 22.16
C LYS A 169 3.81 14.27 21.23
N PHE A 170 2.96 14.45 20.22
CA PHE A 170 2.74 13.42 19.22
C PHE A 170 2.81 14.00 17.81
N ALA A 171 3.01 13.13 16.83
CA ALA A 171 3.20 13.52 15.45
C ALA A 171 2.22 12.84 14.49
N LEU A 172 1.88 13.53 13.40
CA LEU A 172 1.04 13.10 12.30
C LEU A 172 1.76 13.32 10.97
N ASP A 173 1.40 12.55 9.95
CA ASP A 173 1.71 12.92 8.57
C ASP A 173 0.88 14.14 8.16
N GLU A 174 1.47 15.08 7.42
CA GLU A 174 0.75 16.26 6.92
C GLU A 174 -0.24 15.91 5.80
N GLU A 175 -0.25 14.69 5.29
CA GLU A 175 -1.13 14.13 4.27
C GLU A 175 -2.04 13.00 4.84
N GLU A 176 -2.45 13.03 6.13
CA GLU A 176 -3.29 12.00 6.77
C GLU A 176 -4.76 12.01 6.32
N PHE A 177 -5.02 12.32 5.06
CA PHE A 177 -6.37 12.50 4.52
C PHE A 177 -7.20 11.20 4.51
N GLU A 178 -6.55 10.06 4.27
CA GLU A 178 -7.22 8.75 4.27
C GLU A 178 -7.71 8.37 5.66
N TRP A 179 -6.88 8.55 6.68
CA TRP A 179 -7.25 8.33 8.07
C TRP A 179 -8.35 9.29 8.52
N TYR A 180 -8.19 10.59 8.23
CA TYR A 180 -9.15 11.64 8.52
C TYR A 180 -10.53 11.34 7.93
N GLY A 181 -10.61 11.14 6.62
CA GLY A 181 -11.86 10.90 5.92
C GLY A 181 -12.53 9.58 6.30
N THR A 182 -11.74 8.54 6.60
CA THR A 182 -12.29 7.24 7.04
C THR A 182 -12.92 7.34 8.43
N LEU A 183 -12.34 8.10 9.35
CA LEU A 183 -12.95 8.33 10.66
C LEU A 183 -14.20 9.19 10.57
N ILE A 184 -14.26 10.15 9.65
CA ILE A 184 -15.50 10.91 9.37
C ILE A 184 -16.60 9.97 8.86
N ASP A 185 -16.27 9.09 7.92
CA ASP A 185 -17.23 8.11 7.39
C ASP A 185 -17.71 7.13 8.47
N TYR A 186 -16.81 6.67 9.33
CA TYR A 186 -17.11 5.65 10.35
C TYR A 186 -17.83 6.21 11.58
N TRP A 187 -17.39 7.35 12.12
CA TRP A 187 -17.99 7.96 13.33
C TRP A 187 -19.11 8.95 13.04
N GLY A 188 -19.26 9.36 11.78
CA GLY A 188 -20.12 10.46 11.38
C GLY A 188 -19.48 11.84 11.61
N ARG A 189 -19.87 12.83 10.80
CA ARG A 189 -19.26 14.17 10.77
C ARG A 189 -19.28 14.90 12.12
N GLU A 190 -20.35 14.74 12.91
CA GLU A 190 -20.46 15.44 14.20
C GLU A 190 -19.41 14.92 15.20
N LYS A 191 -19.37 13.59 15.43
CA LYS A 191 -18.45 12.98 16.37
C LYS A 191 -17.00 13.16 15.92
N ALA A 192 -16.70 12.85 14.66
CA ALA A 192 -15.37 13.01 14.09
C ALA A 192 -14.91 14.47 14.12
N GLY A 193 -15.77 15.42 13.77
CA GLY A 193 -15.46 16.85 13.80
C GLY A 193 -15.11 17.36 15.21
N LYS A 194 -15.82 16.91 16.26
CA LYS A 194 -15.46 17.20 17.66
C LYS A 194 -14.08 16.63 18.01
N PHE A 195 -13.83 15.37 17.63
CA PHE A 195 -12.56 14.71 17.87
C PHE A 195 -11.38 15.44 17.19
N PHE A 196 -11.49 15.74 15.89
CA PHE A 196 -10.40 16.37 15.16
C PHE A 196 -10.12 17.80 15.60
N LYS A 197 -11.15 18.56 16.00
CA LYS A 197 -10.97 19.89 16.62
C LYS A 197 -10.20 19.78 17.93
N ALA A 198 -10.56 18.83 18.79
CA ALA A 198 -9.86 18.58 20.04
C ALA A 198 -8.42 18.10 19.81
N LEU A 199 -8.23 17.23 18.80
CA LEU A 199 -6.90 16.73 18.43
C LEU A 199 -5.99 17.85 17.89
N ALA A 200 -6.52 18.74 17.07
CA ALA A 200 -5.75 19.91 16.59
C ALA A 200 -5.37 20.85 17.74
N ALA A 201 -6.24 21.02 18.76
CA ALA A 201 -5.94 21.78 19.97
C ALA A 201 -4.80 21.17 20.82
N GLN A 202 -4.50 19.88 20.64
CA GLN A 202 -3.34 19.20 21.22
C GLN A 202 -2.02 19.57 20.52
N GLN A 203 -2.05 20.33 19.43
CA GLN A 203 -0.88 20.82 18.70
C GLN A 203 0.06 19.69 18.24
N PRO A 204 -0.40 18.72 17.43
CA PRO A 204 0.47 17.67 16.91
C PRO A 204 1.57 18.25 16.05
N GLN A 205 2.73 17.58 16.07
CA GLN A 205 3.84 17.91 15.19
C GLN A 205 3.58 17.30 13.80
N LEU A 206 3.62 18.10 12.76
CA LEU A 206 3.44 17.61 11.39
C LEU A 206 4.80 17.30 10.75
N ARG A 207 4.90 16.16 10.09
CA ARG A 207 6.05 15.77 9.27
C ARG A 207 5.55 15.17 7.97
N ARG A 208 6.36 15.21 6.94
CA ARG A 208 5.98 14.65 5.64
C ARG A 208 6.53 13.25 5.45
N GLY A 209 5.64 12.27 5.44
CA GLY A 209 5.93 10.87 5.12
C GLY A 209 6.12 9.99 6.35
N HIS A 210 5.35 8.90 6.41
CA HIS A 210 5.36 7.95 7.53
C HIS A 210 6.73 7.33 7.81
N SER A 211 7.55 7.09 6.78
CA SER A 211 8.92 6.58 6.99
C SER A 211 9.79 7.54 7.78
N LEU A 212 9.64 8.86 7.57
CA LEU A 212 10.32 9.86 8.38
C LEU A 212 9.75 9.89 9.80
N LEU A 213 8.42 9.88 9.94
CA LEU A 213 7.76 9.83 11.24
C LEU A 213 8.25 8.65 12.10
N ALA A 214 8.32 7.45 11.53
CA ALA A 214 8.79 6.27 12.24
C ALA A 214 10.26 6.39 12.68
N GLN A 215 11.12 6.97 11.84
CA GLN A 215 12.52 7.21 12.16
C GLN A 215 12.69 8.24 13.29
N LEU A 216 11.94 9.35 13.24
CA LEU A 216 11.97 10.39 14.26
C LEU A 216 11.39 9.88 15.60
N LEU A 217 10.33 9.06 15.54
CA LEU A 217 9.80 8.37 16.71
C LEU A 217 10.86 7.46 17.35
N ALA A 218 11.59 6.70 16.54
CA ALA A 218 12.68 5.84 17.02
C ALA A 218 13.85 6.64 17.62
N ALA A 219 14.14 7.81 17.07
CA ALA A 219 15.14 8.73 17.59
C ALA A 219 14.71 9.47 18.86
N GLY A 220 13.42 9.38 19.26
CA GLY A 220 12.90 10.03 20.47
C GLY A 220 12.55 11.52 20.28
N GLU A 221 12.31 11.99 19.06
CA GLU A 221 11.88 13.38 18.83
C GLU A 221 10.50 13.65 19.44
N PHE A 222 9.64 12.65 19.42
CA PHE A 222 8.34 12.66 20.08
C PHE A 222 8.00 11.26 20.63
N PRO A 223 7.24 11.17 21.74
CA PRO A 223 6.92 9.88 22.36
C PRO A 223 5.92 9.04 21.59
N VAL A 224 5.02 9.66 20.79
CA VAL A 224 3.94 8.99 20.06
C VAL A 224 3.83 9.55 18.64
N ALA A 225 3.47 8.70 17.67
CA ALA A 225 3.14 9.14 16.31
C ALA A 225 2.08 8.23 15.68
N ILE A 226 1.29 8.76 14.74
CA ILE A 226 0.47 7.93 13.85
C ILE A 226 1.37 7.43 12.72
N VAL A 227 1.51 6.11 12.63
CA VAL A 227 2.48 5.44 11.75
C VAL A 227 1.89 4.16 11.17
N PHE A 228 2.64 3.51 10.30
CA PHE A 228 2.31 2.16 9.84
C PHE A 228 3.09 1.11 10.65
N PRO A 229 2.43 0.04 11.15
CA PRO A 229 3.07 -0.93 12.01
C PRO A 229 4.23 -1.67 11.35
N PHE A 230 4.23 -1.85 10.02
CA PHE A 230 5.34 -2.49 9.33
C PHE A 230 6.66 -1.71 9.45
N GLU A 231 6.61 -0.38 9.51
CA GLU A 231 7.79 0.46 9.72
C GLU A 231 8.33 0.30 11.16
N ILE A 232 7.42 0.24 12.13
CA ILE A 232 7.80 -0.03 13.52
C ILE A 232 8.43 -1.42 13.64
N GLU A 233 7.86 -2.45 13.00
CA GLU A 233 8.42 -3.80 13.03
C GLU A 233 9.80 -3.88 12.34
N GLN A 234 10.03 -3.11 11.28
CA GLN A 234 11.35 -3.01 10.67
C GLN A 234 12.37 -2.36 11.62
N LEU A 235 12.00 -1.29 12.31
CA LEU A 235 12.86 -0.59 13.27
C LEU A 235 13.13 -1.45 14.51
N LYS A 236 12.12 -2.15 15.05
CA LYS A 236 12.28 -3.11 16.16
C LYS A 236 13.30 -4.20 15.82
N ARG A 237 13.25 -4.77 14.63
CA ARG A 237 14.23 -5.78 14.19
C ARG A 237 15.67 -5.24 14.12
N ARG A 238 15.83 -3.93 14.02
CA ARG A 238 17.13 -3.25 14.09
C ARG A 238 17.51 -2.79 15.50
N GLY A 239 16.71 -3.16 16.53
CA GLY A 239 16.95 -2.83 17.93
C GLY A 239 16.45 -1.46 18.37
N ALA A 240 15.64 -0.76 17.56
CA ALA A 240 15.08 0.52 17.97
C ALA A 240 14.06 0.39 19.10
N PRO A 241 14.00 1.33 20.06
CA PRO A 241 13.08 1.29 21.20
C PRO A 241 11.69 1.78 20.80
N VAL A 242 11.02 1.06 19.92
CA VAL A 242 9.67 1.42 19.42
C VAL A 242 8.72 0.25 19.48
N GLU A 243 7.44 0.56 19.66
CA GLU A 243 6.34 -0.39 19.67
C GLU A 243 5.07 0.28 19.10
N TRP A 244 4.03 -0.48 18.79
CA TRP A 244 2.75 0.03 18.34
C TRP A 244 1.56 -0.58 19.07
N SER A 245 0.47 0.17 19.17
CA SER A 245 -0.78 -0.26 19.81
C SER A 245 -1.65 -1.05 18.82
N THR A 246 -2.16 -2.20 19.29
CA THR A 246 -3.06 -3.07 18.52
C THR A 246 -4.55 -2.82 18.80
N VAL A 247 -4.89 -1.88 19.70
CA VAL A 247 -6.25 -1.76 20.26
C VAL A 247 -7.01 -0.53 19.78
N SER A 248 -6.53 0.16 18.77
CA SER A 248 -7.29 1.26 18.13
C SER A 248 -8.60 0.72 17.52
N ASP A 249 -9.72 1.39 17.77
CA ASP A 249 -11.03 1.05 17.22
C ASP A 249 -11.66 2.27 16.53
N PRO A 250 -11.70 2.28 15.19
CA PRO A 250 -11.20 1.25 14.29
C PRO A 250 -9.71 1.44 13.96
N ILE A 251 -9.04 0.37 13.58
CA ILE A 251 -7.79 0.49 12.83
C ILE A 251 -8.16 0.85 11.39
N VAL A 252 -7.91 2.10 11.02
CA VAL A 252 -8.08 2.54 9.65
C VAL A 252 -7.04 1.83 8.78
N THR A 253 -7.51 1.23 7.69
CA THR A 253 -6.64 0.46 6.78
C THR A 253 -6.79 0.97 5.35
N SER A 254 -5.73 1.51 4.81
CA SER A 254 -5.58 1.81 3.39
C SER A 254 -4.94 0.61 2.67
N ILE A 255 -5.21 0.48 1.39
CA ILE A 255 -4.52 -0.47 0.52
C ILE A 255 -3.64 0.28 -0.47
N ASN A 256 -2.43 -0.19 -0.66
CA ASN A 256 -1.62 0.24 -1.79
C ASN A 256 -1.95 -0.66 -2.98
N VAL A 257 -2.16 -0.04 -4.11
CA VAL A 257 -2.57 -0.71 -5.35
C VAL A 257 -1.57 -0.47 -6.46
N MET A 258 -1.59 -1.33 -7.47
CA MET A 258 -0.71 -1.26 -8.63
C MET A 258 -1.52 -1.22 -9.91
N ALA A 259 -1.16 -0.34 -10.84
CA ALA A 259 -1.86 -0.09 -12.09
C ALA A 259 -0.89 0.11 -13.26
N LEU A 260 -1.34 -0.19 -14.47
CA LEU A 260 -0.66 0.18 -15.69
C LEU A 260 -1.00 1.64 -16.03
N ALA A 261 -0.01 2.47 -16.30
CA ALA A 261 -0.21 3.86 -16.67
C ALA A 261 -0.84 3.96 -18.08
N ALA A 262 -1.65 5.00 -18.30
CA ALA A 262 -2.15 5.30 -19.64
C ALA A 262 -0.98 5.57 -20.60
N LYS A 263 -1.04 4.97 -21.80
CA LYS A 263 0.01 5.12 -22.82
C LYS A 263 1.43 4.79 -22.32
N ALA A 264 1.54 3.79 -21.42
CA ALA A 264 2.82 3.31 -20.91
C ALA A 264 3.81 3.03 -22.06
N PRO A 265 5.00 3.68 -22.08
CA PRO A 265 6.00 3.47 -23.14
C PRO A 265 6.47 2.01 -23.24
N HIS A 266 6.60 1.34 -22.08
CA HIS A 266 7.04 -0.06 -21.99
C HIS A 266 5.91 -0.89 -21.36
N SER A 267 4.75 -0.91 -22.07
CA SER A 267 3.51 -1.52 -21.57
C SER A 267 3.65 -3.01 -21.25
N ALA A 268 4.42 -3.77 -22.05
CA ALA A 268 4.62 -5.21 -21.83
C ALA A 268 5.50 -5.46 -20.60
N ALA A 269 6.58 -4.71 -20.41
CA ALA A 269 7.44 -4.78 -19.24
C ALA A 269 6.68 -4.35 -17.96
N GLY A 270 5.84 -3.30 -18.07
CA GLY A 270 4.96 -2.86 -16.99
C GLY A 270 3.97 -3.94 -16.57
N LYS A 271 3.32 -4.62 -17.52
CA LYS A 271 2.42 -5.76 -17.26
C LYS A 271 3.14 -6.91 -16.57
N LEU A 272 4.34 -7.25 -17.02
CA LEU A 272 5.14 -8.30 -16.39
C LEU A 272 5.54 -7.95 -14.96
N LEU A 273 5.93 -6.69 -14.70
CA LEU A 273 6.24 -6.20 -13.35
C LEU A 273 5.02 -6.28 -12.42
N ILE A 274 3.85 -5.83 -12.88
CA ILE A 274 2.60 -5.92 -12.11
C ILE A 274 2.30 -7.39 -11.78
N ASN A 275 2.32 -8.26 -12.77
CA ASN A 275 2.04 -9.68 -12.58
C ASN A 275 3.02 -10.33 -11.59
N TYR A 276 4.32 -10.00 -11.67
CA TYR A 276 5.33 -10.48 -10.73
C TYR A 276 5.06 -10.02 -9.29
N VAL A 277 4.76 -8.74 -9.09
CA VAL A 277 4.49 -8.21 -7.73
C VAL A 277 3.26 -8.87 -7.10
N LEU A 278 2.28 -9.24 -7.91
CA LEU A 278 1.07 -9.95 -7.48
C LEU A 278 1.29 -11.45 -7.26
N SER A 279 2.33 -12.04 -7.81
CA SER A 279 2.63 -13.47 -7.65
C SER A 279 2.97 -13.83 -6.21
N GLU A 280 2.93 -15.12 -5.88
CA GLU A 280 3.33 -15.61 -4.56
C GLU A 280 4.78 -15.25 -4.21
N GLU A 281 5.67 -15.26 -5.20
CA GLU A 281 7.07 -14.84 -5.06
C GLU A 281 7.17 -13.35 -4.70
N GLY A 282 6.50 -12.47 -5.46
CA GLY A 282 6.46 -11.03 -5.19
C GLY A 282 5.84 -10.70 -3.84
N GLN A 283 4.72 -11.35 -3.49
CA GLN A 283 4.05 -11.17 -2.21
C GLN A 283 4.87 -11.72 -1.02
N THR A 284 5.69 -12.76 -1.25
CA THR A 284 6.64 -13.24 -0.24
C THR A 284 7.74 -12.20 0.04
N ILE A 285 8.20 -11.48 -0.97
CA ILE A 285 9.13 -10.35 -0.77
C ILE A 285 8.44 -9.25 0.05
N ILE A 286 7.20 -8.88 -0.30
CA ILE A 286 6.39 -7.90 0.44
C ILE A 286 6.24 -8.32 1.92
N LYS A 287 5.93 -9.58 2.19
CA LYS A 287 5.93 -10.15 3.54
C LYS A 287 7.27 -9.97 4.24
N ASN A 288 8.38 -10.33 3.57
CA ASN A 288 9.71 -10.34 4.17
C ASN A 288 10.24 -8.94 4.54
N VAL A 289 9.74 -7.90 3.87
CA VAL A 289 9.94 -6.50 4.26
C VAL A 289 8.91 -6.00 5.29
N SER A 290 8.22 -6.92 5.98
CA SER A 290 7.23 -6.68 7.05
C SER A 290 5.94 -6.02 6.62
N ARG A 291 5.67 -5.86 5.35
CA ARG A 291 4.36 -5.38 4.88
C ARG A 291 3.32 -6.48 5.00
N VAL A 292 2.06 -6.10 4.93
CA VAL A 292 0.92 -7.02 5.03
C VAL A 292 0.48 -7.40 3.62
N PRO A 293 0.83 -8.61 3.13
CA PRO A 293 0.43 -9.07 1.81
C PRO A 293 -1.10 -9.18 1.70
N LEU A 294 -1.62 -9.05 0.49
CA LEU A 294 -3.06 -9.22 0.24
C LEU A 294 -3.39 -10.47 -0.58
N ARG A 295 -2.38 -11.22 -1.04
CA ARG A 295 -2.57 -12.57 -1.58
C ARG A 295 -2.87 -13.54 -0.44
N PRO A 296 -4.01 -14.24 -0.42
CA PRO A 296 -4.43 -15.07 0.73
C PRO A 296 -3.47 -16.22 1.09
N SER A 297 -2.74 -16.75 0.09
CA SER A 297 -1.74 -17.80 0.31
C SER A 297 -0.48 -17.33 1.06
N VAL A 298 -0.25 -16.01 1.17
CA VAL A 298 0.94 -15.44 1.81
C VAL A 298 0.54 -14.72 3.09
N LYS A 299 0.76 -15.36 4.24
CA LYS A 299 0.46 -14.76 5.55
C LYS A 299 1.52 -13.71 5.93
N PRO A 300 1.16 -12.65 6.69
CA PRO A 300 2.12 -11.64 7.14
C PRO A 300 3.24 -12.25 7.99
N LEU A 301 4.41 -11.63 7.95
CA LEU A 301 5.58 -12.06 8.74
C LEU A 301 5.33 -11.96 10.25
N VAL A 302 4.62 -10.92 10.66
CA VAL A 302 4.29 -10.65 12.06
C VAL A 302 2.83 -11.06 12.28
N PRO A 303 2.54 -12.12 13.08
CA PRO A 303 1.18 -12.66 13.23
C PRO A 303 0.14 -11.63 13.67
N ARG A 304 0.49 -10.68 14.53
CA ARG A 304 -0.42 -9.61 14.98
C ARG A 304 -0.79 -8.59 13.86
N LEU A 305 -0.20 -8.71 12.68
CA LEU A 305 -0.60 -7.96 11.48
C LEU A 305 -1.61 -8.71 10.61
N ASP A 306 -2.01 -9.93 11.00
CA ASP A 306 -3.06 -10.65 10.27
C ASP A 306 -4.37 -9.87 10.34
N GLN A 307 -4.83 -9.42 9.17
CA GLN A 307 -6.02 -8.58 9.04
C GLN A 307 -7.27 -9.21 9.66
N SER A 308 -7.33 -10.55 9.74
CA SER A 308 -8.46 -11.28 10.32
C SER A 308 -8.57 -11.14 11.83
N THR A 309 -7.51 -10.68 12.52
CA THR A 309 -7.46 -10.52 13.98
C THR A 309 -7.64 -9.08 14.46
N LEU A 310 -7.76 -8.13 13.53
CA LEU A 310 -7.79 -6.70 13.79
C LEU A 310 -9.19 -6.11 13.55
N LYS A 311 -9.60 -5.10 14.32
CA LYS A 311 -10.83 -4.33 14.10
C LYS A 311 -10.61 -3.30 12.99
N ILE A 312 -10.65 -3.76 11.76
CA ILE A 312 -10.29 -2.97 10.58
C ILE A 312 -11.48 -2.21 10.03
N ARG A 313 -11.25 -0.96 9.66
CA ARG A 313 -12.09 -0.18 8.76
C ARG A 313 -11.28 0.21 7.52
N TYR A 314 -11.61 -0.36 6.38
CA TYR A 314 -10.98 0.02 5.13
C TYR A 314 -11.36 1.43 4.70
N VAL A 315 -10.41 2.14 4.11
CA VAL A 315 -10.66 3.39 3.40
C VAL A 315 -11.76 3.15 2.36
N PRO A 316 -12.87 3.91 2.38
CA PRO A 316 -13.96 3.74 1.42
C PRO A 316 -13.48 3.83 -0.03
N ALA A 317 -13.96 2.93 -0.88
CA ALA A 317 -13.54 2.86 -2.28
C ALA A 317 -13.86 4.13 -3.09
N ASP A 318 -14.88 4.89 -2.68
CA ASP A 318 -15.31 6.13 -3.31
C ASP A 318 -14.76 7.40 -2.62
N MET A 319 -13.89 7.25 -1.63
CA MET A 319 -13.28 8.38 -0.91
C MET A 319 -12.59 9.37 -1.85
N PHE A 320 -12.04 8.90 -2.96
CA PHE A 320 -11.40 9.76 -3.96
C PHE A 320 -12.33 10.89 -4.46
N ARG A 321 -13.66 10.71 -4.40
CA ARG A 321 -14.64 11.74 -4.80
C ARG A 321 -14.69 12.92 -3.83
N LYS A 322 -14.28 12.71 -2.58
CA LYS A 322 -14.29 13.70 -1.48
C LYS A 322 -12.87 14.14 -1.09
N VAL A 323 -11.84 13.67 -1.78
CA VAL A 323 -10.45 13.93 -1.37
C VAL A 323 -10.14 15.42 -1.26
N ALA A 324 -10.55 16.24 -2.23
CA ALA A 324 -10.31 17.69 -2.18
C ALA A 324 -10.98 18.38 -0.98
N GLU A 325 -12.16 17.90 -0.57
CA GLU A 325 -12.86 18.35 0.63
C GLU A 325 -12.05 17.97 1.88
N TYR A 326 -11.66 16.71 2.02
CA TYR A 326 -10.92 16.21 3.17
C TYR A 326 -9.49 16.79 3.27
N GLU A 327 -8.81 16.98 2.15
CA GLU A 327 -7.53 17.69 2.10
C GLU A 327 -7.66 19.11 2.64
N LYS A 328 -8.68 19.85 2.18
CA LYS A 328 -8.93 21.22 2.63
C LYS A 328 -9.28 21.26 4.12
N GLU A 329 -10.22 20.43 4.58
CA GLU A 329 -10.63 20.37 5.98
C GLU A 329 -9.46 20.01 6.91
N PHE A 330 -8.66 19.02 6.54
CA PHE A 330 -7.49 18.61 7.31
C PHE A 330 -6.45 19.73 7.40
N ARG A 331 -6.12 20.38 6.27
CA ARG A 331 -5.19 21.51 6.26
C ARG A 331 -5.72 22.70 7.08
N ASP A 332 -7.00 23.00 6.97
CA ASP A 332 -7.62 24.07 7.75
C ASP A 332 -7.56 23.82 9.27
N LEU A 333 -7.57 22.56 9.70
CA LEU A 333 -7.47 22.18 11.10
C LEU A 333 -6.02 22.12 11.62
N PHE A 334 -5.11 21.53 10.87
CA PHE A 334 -3.79 21.15 11.38
C PHE A 334 -2.64 22.03 10.87
N TRP A 335 -2.79 22.73 9.72
CA TRP A 335 -1.71 23.54 9.15
C TRP A 335 -1.77 25.03 9.58
N LYS A 336 -2.81 25.46 10.26
CA LYS A 336 -2.86 26.82 10.82
C LYS A 336 -1.88 26.91 11.99
N LYS A 337 -0.88 27.76 11.84
CA LYS A 337 0.01 28.21 12.93
C LYS A 337 -0.71 29.20 13.82
#